data_58d9e602789af7d33e5ac97aad52c497
#
_entry.id   58d9e602789af7d33e5ac97aad52c497
#
_cell.length_a   1.000
_cell.length_b   1.000
_cell.length_c   1.000
_cell.angle_alpha   90.00
_cell.angle_beta   90.00
_cell.angle_gamma   90.00
#
_symmetry.space_group_name_H-M   'P 1'
#
loop_
_entity.id
_entity.type
_entity.pdbx_description
1 polymer ?
#
loop_
_entity_poly.entity_id
_entity_poly.type
_entity_poly.pdbx_seq_one_letter_code
_entity_poly.pdbx_strand_id
1 'polypeptide(L)'
;MKNIQRILLFAVCLCTAFTVQAQSLTVTGKVIDAEGLKVIGANITLKGASGVGSISDLSGNYRLKVDNAAKAILVFSYIGMKTQEVPVKGKAVINVTLQSDAKALDEVGVVGYGTSKRSDLTGSVVSVKSEDLMKMPT
;
A
#
# COMPACT_ATOMS: atom_id res chain seq x y z
N MET A 1 34.90 -2.32 -51.77
CA MET A 1 33.82 -3.29 -51.54
C MET A 1 33.98 -4.07 -50.24
N LYS A 2 35.17 -4.57 -49.94
CA LYS A 2 35.38 -5.32 -48.68
C LYS A 2 35.13 -4.47 -47.43
N ASN A 3 35.39 -3.20 -47.47
CA ASN A 3 35.23 -2.33 -46.33
C ASN A 3 33.74 -1.98 -46.03
N ILE A 4 32.95 -1.89 -47.08
CA ILE A 4 31.51 -1.63 -46.96
C ILE A 4 30.84 -2.86 -46.32
N GLN A 5 31.28 -4.03 -46.71
CA GLN A 5 30.74 -5.27 -46.17
C GLN A 5 31.06 -5.42 -44.69
N ARG A 6 32.25 -4.98 -44.25
CA ARG A 6 32.63 -4.95 -42.86
C ARG A 6 31.83 -3.94 -42.04
N ILE A 7 31.60 -2.76 -42.61
CA ILE A 7 30.82 -1.72 -41.96
C ILE A 7 29.36 -2.15 -41.84
N LEU A 8 28.83 -2.82 -42.85
CA LEU A 8 27.46 -3.34 -42.83
C LEU A 8 27.30 -4.43 -41.75
N LEU A 9 28.30 -5.28 -41.62
CA LEU A 9 28.33 -6.34 -40.64
C LEU A 9 28.41 -5.77 -39.22
N PHE A 10 29.19 -4.71 -39.02
CA PHE A 10 29.25 -3.99 -37.75
C PHE A 10 27.93 -3.30 -37.42
N ALA A 11 27.28 -2.68 -38.39
CA ALA A 11 26.00 -2.03 -38.20
C ALA A 11 24.90 -3.02 -37.82
N VAL A 12 24.87 -4.18 -38.43
CA VAL A 12 23.91 -5.24 -38.11
C VAL A 12 24.18 -5.78 -36.70
N CYS A 13 25.44 -5.96 -36.32
CA CYS A 13 25.81 -6.42 -35.00
C CYS A 13 25.44 -5.40 -33.90
N LEU A 14 25.54 -4.10 -34.23
CA LEU A 14 25.17 -3.02 -33.31
C LEU A 14 23.66 -2.95 -33.10
N CYS A 15 22.88 -3.22 -34.14
CA CYS A 15 21.41 -3.23 -34.05
C CYS A 15 20.87 -4.38 -33.20
N THR A 16 21.56 -5.49 -33.12
CA THR A 16 21.11 -6.63 -32.30
C THR A 16 21.38 -6.45 -30.82
N ALA A 17 22.22 -5.51 -30.44
CA ALA A 17 22.56 -5.26 -29.05
C ALA A 17 21.48 -4.46 -28.29
N PHE A 18 20.52 -3.89 -28.99
CA PHE A 18 19.48 -3.04 -28.38
C PHE A 18 18.14 -3.74 -28.16
N THR A 19 18.10 -5.05 -28.23
CA THR A 19 16.90 -5.74 -27.75
C THR A 19 16.88 -5.68 -26.23
N VAL A 20 16.50 -4.54 -25.69
CA VAL A 20 16.18 -4.42 -24.27
C VAL A 20 14.90 -5.21 -24.07
N GLN A 21 15.05 -6.42 -23.64
CA GLN A 21 13.90 -7.22 -23.24
C GLN A 21 13.34 -6.62 -21.96
N ALA A 22 12.13 -6.14 -22.05
CA ALA A 22 11.36 -5.80 -20.87
C ALA A 22 11.09 -7.13 -20.15
N GLN A 23 11.95 -7.49 -19.23
CA GLN A 23 11.79 -8.71 -18.45
C GLN A 23 10.68 -8.51 -17.45
N SER A 24 9.63 -9.28 -17.57
CA SER A 24 8.60 -9.34 -16.55
C SER A 24 9.12 -10.13 -15.36
N LEU A 25 8.95 -9.58 -14.19
CA LEU A 25 9.35 -10.21 -12.93
C LEU A 25 8.12 -10.47 -12.09
N THR A 26 8.00 -11.66 -11.55
CA THR A 26 6.96 -11.93 -10.56
C THR A 26 7.48 -11.54 -9.18
N VAL A 27 6.87 -10.50 -8.62
CA VAL A 27 7.18 -10.04 -7.27
C VAL A 27 6.24 -10.71 -6.30
N THR A 28 6.82 -11.26 -5.24
CA THR A 28 6.07 -11.89 -4.15
C THR A 28 6.48 -11.26 -2.83
N GLY A 29 5.69 -11.46 -1.81
CA GLY A 29 6.04 -10.98 -0.48
C GLY A 29 4.89 -11.11 0.48
N LYS A 30 5.06 -10.52 1.65
CA LYS A 30 4.07 -10.55 2.71
C LYS A 30 3.74 -9.14 3.13
N VAL A 31 2.46 -8.90 3.40
CA VAL A 31 1.97 -7.63 3.95
C VAL A 31 1.59 -7.86 5.41
N ILE A 32 2.19 -7.08 6.28
CA ILE A 32 1.90 -7.11 7.72
C ILE A 32 1.58 -5.70 8.20
N ASP A 33 0.99 -5.60 9.37
CA ASP A 33 0.78 -4.31 10.03
C ASP A 33 1.94 -3.98 10.99
N ALA A 34 1.82 -2.85 11.67
CA ALA A 34 2.85 -2.40 12.61
C ALA A 34 3.01 -3.33 13.82
N GLU A 35 2.00 -4.13 14.13
CA GLU A 35 2.02 -5.11 15.21
C GLU A 35 2.54 -6.48 14.76
N GLY A 36 2.85 -6.63 13.48
CA GLY A 36 3.34 -7.87 12.92
C GLY A 36 2.25 -8.84 12.51
N LEU A 37 1.01 -8.41 12.51
CA LEU A 37 -0.12 -9.23 12.09
C LEU A 37 -0.26 -9.23 10.57
N LYS A 38 -0.77 -10.32 10.04
CA LYS A 38 -0.96 -10.46 8.60
C LYS A 38 -2.09 -9.57 8.14
N VAL A 39 -1.88 -8.81 7.09
CA VAL A 39 -2.93 -8.00 6.48
C VAL A 39 -3.56 -8.79 5.35
N ILE A 40 -4.80 -9.18 5.53
CA ILE A 40 -5.57 -9.98 4.58
C ILE A 40 -6.41 -9.03 3.73
N GLY A 41 -6.37 -9.19 2.43
CA GLY A 41 -7.16 -8.35 1.54
C GLY A 41 -6.53 -6.99 1.22
N ALA A 42 -5.25 -6.80 1.51
CA ALA A 42 -4.54 -5.61 1.10
C ALA A 42 -4.46 -5.56 -0.43
N ASN A 43 -4.69 -4.40 -0.99
CA ASN A 43 -4.64 -4.20 -2.41
C ASN A 43 -3.24 -3.78 -2.83
N ILE A 44 -2.64 -4.50 -3.74
CA ILE A 44 -1.31 -4.24 -4.28
C ILE A 44 -1.46 -3.89 -5.75
N THR A 45 -1.11 -2.68 -6.13
CA THR A 45 -1.21 -2.23 -7.52
C THR A 45 0.13 -1.73 -8.03
N LEU A 46 0.27 -1.71 -9.34
CA LEU A 46 1.44 -1.13 -9.99
C LEU A 46 1.17 0.33 -10.30
N LYS A 47 2.01 1.21 -9.80
CA LYS A 47 1.87 2.65 -10.04
C LYS A 47 2.02 2.95 -11.53
N GLY A 48 1.04 3.68 -12.07
CA GLY A 48 1.06 4.05 -13.48
C GLY A 48 0.50 3.00 -14.43
N ALA A 49 0.07 1.84 -13.94
CA ALA A 49 -0.55 0.82 -14.76
C ALA A 49 -1.97 0.52 -14.24
N SER A 50 -2.95 0.82 -15.06
CA SER A 50 -4.33 0.51 -14.72
C SER A 50 -4.61 -0.97 -14.93
N GLY A 51 -5.29 -1.57 -13.97
CA GLY A 51 -5.71 -2.97 -14.10
C GLY A 51 -4.68 -4.02 -13.74
N VAL A 52 -3.48 -3.61 -13.31
CA VAL A 52 -2.47 -4.55 -12.85
C VAL A 52 -2.40 -4.50 -11.34
N GLY A 53 -2.86 -5.53 -10.70
CA GLY A 53 -2.91 -5.59 -9.24
C GLY A 53 -3.05 -7.00 -8.71
N SER A 54 -2.94 -7.12 -7.41
CA SER A 54 -3.10 -8.36 -6.65
C SER A 54 -3.67 -8.03 -5.27
N ILE A 55 -4.14 -9.03 -4.59
CA ILE A 55 -4.68 -8.89 -3.24
C ILE A 55 -3.95 -9.88 -2.33
N SER A 56 -3.63 -9.48 -1.11
CA SER A 56 -3.00 -10.37 -0.16
C SER A 56 -3.96 -11.46 0.32
N ASP A 57 -3.43 -12.66 0.46
CA ASP A 57 -4.20 -13.84 0.85
C ASP A 57 -4.37 -13.96 2.37
N LEU A 58 -4.95 -15.06 2.82
CA LEU A 58 -5.19 -15.35 4.24
C LEU A 58 -3.90 -15.42 5.06
N SER A 59 -2.78 -15.60 4.42
CA SER A 59 -1.47 -15.60 5.07
C SER A 59 -0.75 -14.27 4.95
N GLY A 60 -1.40 -13.27 4.34
CA GLY A 60 -0.81 -11.97 4.06
C GLY A 60 0.14 -11.96 2.87
N ASN A 61 0.24 -13.06 2.13
CA ASN A 61 1.14 -13.14 0.99
C ASN A 61 0.47 -12.57 -0.26
N TYR A 62 1.27 -12.01 -1.14
CA TYR A 62 0.81 -11.52 -2.43
C TYR A 62 1.76 -11.97 -3.55
N ARG A 63 1.26 -11.94 -4.76
CA ARG A 63 2.05 -12.22 -5.96
C ARG A 63 1.57 -11.31 -7.07
N LEU A 64 2.48 -10.59 -7.68
CA LEU A 64 2.18 -9.67 -8.76
C LEU A 64 3.23 -9.76 -9.85
N LYS A 65 2.78 -9.93 -11.09
CA LYS A 65 3.66 -9.88 -12.25
C LYS A 65 3.89 -8.42 -12.62
N VAL A 66 5.13 -8.02 -12.70
CA VAL A 66 5.53 -6.65 -12.96
C VAL A 66 6.40 -6.59 -14.19
N ASP A 67 6.03 -5.77 -15.13
CA ASP A 67 6.88 -5.49 -16.27
C ASP A 67 7.80 -4.34 -15.90
N ASN A 68 9.04 -4.40 -16.36
CA ASN A 68 10.02 -3.36 -16.09
C ASN A 68 10.33 -3.17 -14.60
N ALA A 69 10.59 -4.28 -13.92
CA ALA A 69 10.77 -4.33 -12.46
C ALA A 69 11.85 -3.36 -11.92
N ALA A 70 12.78 -2.94 -12.75
CA ALA A 70 13.83 -2.00 -12.34
C ALA A 70 13.27 -0.62 -11.95
N LYS A 71 12.20 -0.19 -12.62
CA LYS A 71 11.59 1.13 -12.41
C LYS A 71 10.19 1.05 -11.78
N ALA A 72 9.67 -0.12 -11.62
CA ALA A 72 8.32 -0.33 -11.12
C ALA A 72 8.18 0.08 -9.66
N ILE A 73 7.05 0.67 -9.32
CA ILE A 73 6.68 1.04 -7.96
C ILE A 73 5.37 0.33 -7.64
N LEU A 74 5.36 -0.42 -6.54
CA LEU A 74 4.16 -1.05 -6.04
C LEU A 74 3.48 -0.13 -5.03
N VAL A 75 2.17 -0.06 -5.11
CA VAL A 75 1.34 0.72 -4.20
C VAL A 75 0.53 -0.26 -3.37
N PHE A 76 0.74 -0.22 -2.07
CA PHE A 76 0.04 -1.06 -1.11
C PHE A 76 -1.00 -0.21 -0.39
N SER A 77 -2.24 -0.65 -0.40
CA SER A 77 -3.33 0.05 0.26
C SER A 77 -4.26 -0.93 0.97
N TYR A 78 -4.77 -0.51 2.12
CA TYR A 78 -5.74 -1.26 2.89
C TYR A 78 -6.60 -0.29 3.69
N ILE A 79 -7.85 -0.66 3.94
CA ILE A 79 -8.78 0.21 4.66
C ILE A 79 -8.26 0.48 6.08
N GLY A 80 -8.26 1.74 6.49
CA GLY A 80 -7.75 2.14 7.80
C GLY A 80 -6.24 2.18 7.92
N MET A 81 -5.51 1.95 6.84
CA MET A 81 -4.04 1.99 6.83
C MET A 81 -3.50 2.98 5.81
N LYS A 82 -2.33 3.49 6.07
CA LYS A 82 -1.67 4.42 5.17
C LYS A 82 -1.22 3.71 3.91
N THR A 83 -1.55 4.30 2.78
CA THR A 83 -1.04 3.82 1.49
C THR A 83 0.47 3.98 1.44
N GLN A 84 1.15 2.94 1.02
CA GLN A 84 2.61 2.92 0.96
C GLN A 84 3.10 2.57 -0.44
N GLU A 85 4.04 3.35 -0.94
CA GLU A 85 4.68 3.10 -2.23
C GLU A 85 6.05 2.49 -2.02
N VAL A 86 6.32 1.39 -2.69
CA VAL A 86 7.60 0.68 -2.55
C VAL A 86 8.19 0.41 -3.93
N PRO A 87 9.38 0.93 -4.20
CA PRO A 87 10.03 0.64 -5.49
C PRO A 87 10.53 -0.79 -5.53
N VAL A 88 10.27 -1.47 -6.63
CA VAL A 88 10.65 -2.88 -6.82
C VAL A 88 12.17 -3.03 -6.95
N LYS A 89 12.81 -2.16 -7.72
CA LYS A 89 14.26 -2.17 -7.96
C LYS A 89 14.79 -3.56 -8.37
N GLY A 90 14.00 -4.30 -9.14
CA GLY A 90 14.38 -5.63 -9.59
C GLY A 90 14.33 -6.72 -8.53
N LYS A 91 13.75 -6.46 -7.37
CA LYS A 91 13.64 -7.46 -6.30
C LYS A 91 12.45 -8.37 -6.54
N ALA A 92 12.67 -9.67 -6.43
CA ALA A 92 11.61 -10.66 -6.57
C ALA A 92 10.79 -10.85 -5.30
N VAL A 93 11.34 -10.50 -4.14
CA VAL A 93 10.65 -10.62 -2.84
C VAL A 93 10.66 -9.27 -2.13
N ILE A 94 9.47 -8.78 -1.82
CA ILE A 94 9.30 -7.50 -1.12
C ILE A 94 8.26 -7.68 -0.02
N ASN A 95 8.69 -7.61 1.23
CA ASN A 95 7.80 -7.62 2.38
C ASN A 95 7.51 -6.18 2.79
N VAL A 96 6.26 -5.90 3.15
CA VAL A 96 5.80 -4.55 3.46
C VAL A 96 5.08 -4.53 4.79
N THR A 97 5.37 -3.52 5.58
CA THR A 97 4.69 -3.25 6.84
C THR A 97 3.82 -2.00 6.67
N LEU A 98 2.52 -2.16 6.74
CA LEU A 98 1.57 -1.05 6.66
C LEU A 98 1.35 -0.45 8.04
N GLN A 99 1.23 0.86 8.09
CA GLN A 99 0.96 1.58 9.33
C GLN A 99 -0.51 2.00 9.37
N SER A 100 -1.07 2.01 10.56
CA SER A 100 -2.43 2.48 10.76
C SER A 100 -2.53 3.97 10.39
N ASP A 101 -3.59 4.32 9.71
CA ASP A 101 -3.92 5.70 9.42
C ASP A 101 -4.93 6.19 10.47
N ALA A 102 -4.41 6.64 11.58
CA ALA A 102 -5.23 7.15 12.67
C ALA A 102 -6.13 8.31 12.20
N LYS A 103 -5.65 9.06 11.23
CA LYS A 103 -6.40 10.19 10.72
C LYS A 103 -7.67 9.77 9.99
N ALA A 104 -7.58 8.73 9.20
CA ALA A 104 -8.74 8.18 8.50
C ALA A 104 -9.76 7.62 9.48
N LEU A 105 -9.30 6.98 10.55
CA LEU A 105 -10.19 6.46 11.57
C LEU A 105 -10.87 7.58 12.36
N ASP A 106 -10.16 8.66 12.65
CA ASP A 106 -10.72 9.80 13.31
C ASP A 106 -11.82 10.45 12.50
N GLU A 107 -11.64 10.60 11.22
CA GLU A 107 -12.68 11.12 10.34
C GLU A 107 -13.94 10.25 10.37
N VAL A 108 -13.77 8.96 10.30
CA VAL A 108 -14.89 8.03 10.39
C VAL A 108 -15.55 8.11 11.76
N GLY A 109 -14.76 8.20 12.81
CA GLY A 109 -15.27 8.33 14.15
C GLY A 109 -16.11 9.58 14.35
N VAL A 110 -15.65 10.69 13.85
CA VAL A 110 -16.37 11.94 13.95
C VAL A 110 -17.72 11.85 13.27
N VAL A 111 -17.75 11.28 12.11
CA VAL A 111 -19.00 11.10 11.41
C VAL A 111 -19.95 10.26 12.22
N GLY A 112 -19.47 9.23 12.85
CA GLY A 112 -20.30 8.33 13.62
C GLY A 112 -20.82 8.92 14.87
N TYR A 113 -20.08 9.80 15.54
CA TYR A 113 -20.40 10.15 16.81
C TYR A 113 -20.53 11.47 17.08
N GLY A 114 -19.83 12.02 16.58
CA GLY A 114 -19.86 13.18 16.98
C GLY A 114 -19.43 13.43 18.22
N THR A 115 -19.39 13.14 18.96
CA THR A 115 -19.11 13.43 20.15
C THR A 115 -18.07 13.31 20.73
N SER A 116 -17.97 13.37 20.72
CA SER A 116 -17.14 13.35 21.23
C SER A 116 -16.63 13.79 22.11
N LYS A 117 -16.45 14.03 22.15
CA LYS A 117 -15.90 14.45 22.93
C LYS A 117 -16.10 14.28 23.96
N ARG A 118 -16.50 13.70 23.96
CA ARG A 118 -16.63 13.45 24.93
C ARG A 118 -16.03 13.61 25.81
N SER A 119 -15.65 13.57 25.43
CA SER A 119 -14.94 13.60 26.20
C SER A 119 -15.15 14.34 27.13
N ASP A 120 -14.88 14.93 27.16
CA ASP A 120 -14.94 15.68 28.01
C ASP A 120 -16.14 15.98 28.36
N LEU A 121 -16.80 15.90 27.61
CA LEU A 121 -17.87 16.20 27.86
C LEU A 121 -18.42 15.47 28.67
N THR A 122 -18.25 14.55 28.46
CA THR A 122 -18.93 13.76 29.01
C THR A 122 -18.89 13.52 30.34
N GLY A 123 -17.96 13.23 30.86
CA GLY A 123 -17.88 12.85 32.18
C GLY A 123 -18.52 13.77 33.11
N SER A 124 -18.25 14.98 32.93
CA SER A 124 -18.77 15.95 33.87
C SER A 124 -20.25 16.11 33.81
N VAL A 125 -20.78 16.00 32.65
CA VAL A 125 -22.22 16.15 32.50
C VAL A 125 -23.02 15.13 33.25
N VAL A 126 -22.59 13.91 33.17
CA VAL A 126 -23.30 12.83 33.85
C VAL A 126 -23.27 13.00 35.34
N SER A 127 -22.14 13.38 35.84
CA SER A 127 -22.01 13.58 37.27
C SER A 127 -22.93 14.62 37.81
N VAL A 128 -23.04 15.70 37.09
CA VAL A 128 -23.89 16.81 37.51
C VAL A 128 -25.33 16.39 37.62
N LYS A 129 -25.78 15.62 36.70
CA LYS A 129 -27.15 15.16 36.73
C LYS A 129 -27.45 14.30 37.94
N SER A 130 -26.54 13.47 38.30
CA SER A 130 -26.71 12.63 39.45
C SER A 130 -26.82 13.45 40.71
N GLU A 131 -26.03 14.47 40.84
CA GLU A 131 -26.09 15.31 41.99
C GLU A 131 -27.40 16.08 42.08
N ASP A 132 -27.85 16.57 40.97
CA ASP A 132 -29.10 17.27 40.93
C ASP A 132 -30.25 16.37 41.36
N LEU A 133 -30.25 15.15 40.95
CA LEU A 133 -31.28 14.22 41.35
C LEU A 133 -31.27 13.95 42.81
N MET A 134 -30.11 13.92 43.40
CA MET A 134 -30.02 13.74 44.85
C MET A 134 -30.55 14.92 45.62
N LYS A 135 -30.39 16.07 45.07
CA LYS A 135 -30.88 17.25 45.78
C LYS A 135 -32.37 17.38 45.71
N MET A 136 -32.97 16.91 44.69
CA MET A 136 -34.36 17.05 44.51
C MET A 136 -35.23 16.40 45.55
N PRO A 137 -34.93 15.26 45.98
CA PRO A 137 -35.76 14.55 46.93
C PRO A 137 -35.88 15.24 48.29
N THR A 138 -34.94 16.05 48.59
CA THR A 138 -35.00 16.75 49.83
C THR A 138 -35.77 18.04 49.73
#